data_c2c73b1da2db51f20f4f86eb98d9f248
#
_entry.id   c2c73b1da2db51f20f4f86eb98d9f248
#
_cell.length_a   1.000
_cell.length_b   1.000
_cell.length_c   1.000
_cell.angle_alpha   90.00
_cell.angle_beta   90.00
_cell.angle_gamma   90.00
#
_symmetry.space_group_name_H-M   'P 1'
#
loop_
_entity.id
_entity.type
_entity.pdbx_description
1 polymer ?
#
loop_
_entity_poly.entity_id
_entity_poly.type
_entity_poly.pdbx_seq_one_letter_code
_entity_poly.pdbx_strand_id
1 'polypeptide(L)'
;VDPGFRTRDALSRTYLYRLQALEGWPAVSISALTSWCSLFVGEHDFRNFCRPQEGRSTVKRVLSCEPWLDDSGAILGFSIKAEGFVWNQVRRIASAMLGIAKGQFSIEEVGDALSSPENAADFGRVEPEWLTLWSIEHSGTPYLMDKAKTHFDSPLVAVTPSTGRAYPLWANKARAEQDQLHQAAWLLHLN
;
A
#
# COMPACT_ATOMS: atom_id res chain seq x y z
N VAL A 1 -4.35 26.38 13.29
CA VAL A 1 -5.23 25.39 12.61
C VAL A 1 -6.62 26.00 12.59
N ASP A 2 -7.25 26.04 11.40
CA ASP A 2 -8.62 26.51 11.22
C ASP A 2 -9.56 25.75 12.18
N PRO A 3 -10.42 26.43 12.99
CA PRO A 3 -11.40 25.78 13.87
C PRO A 3 -12.37 24.84 13.14
N GLY A 4 -12.50 24.96 11.82
CA GLY A 4 -13.30 24.08 10.95
C GLY A 4 -12.57 22.84 10.43
N PHE A 5 -11.26 22.70 10.67
CA PHE A 5 -10.48 21.59 10.16
C PHE A 5 -10.95 20.24 10.72
N ARG A 6 -11.30 19.32 9.82
CA ARG A 6 -11.66 17.95 10.16
C ARG A 6 -10.83 17.00 9.31
N THR A 7 -10.17 16.05 9.94
CA THR A 7 -9.35 15.02 9.26
C THR A 7 -10.15 14.19 8.25
N ARG A 8 -11.47 14.07 8.44
CA ARG A 8 -12.36 13.35 7.50
C ARG A 8 -12.61 14.12 6.18
N ASP A 9 -12.38 15.45 6.16
CA ASP A 9 -12.61 16.30 5.00
C ASP A 9 -11.37 16.37 4.08
N ALA A 10 -10.47 15.40 4.22
CA ALA A 10 -9.32 15.26 3.35
C ALA A 10 -9.74 14.98 1.91
N LEU A 11 -9.11 15.67 0.95
CA LEU A 11 -9.31 15.47 -0.49
C LEU A 11 -8.77 14.12 -0.95
N SER A 12 -7.64 13.71 -0.40
CA SER A 12 -7.03 12.41 -0.68
C SER A 12 -6.13 11.94 0.47
N ARG A 13 -5.83 10.65 0.45
CA ARG A 13 -4.86 9.99 1.32
C ARG A 13 -3.96 9.12 0.48
N THR A 14 -2.67 9.11 0.81
CA THR A 14 -1.70 8.20 0.22
C THR A 14 -1.21 7.23 1.28
N TYR A 15 -1.24 5.95 0.95
CA TYR A 15 -0.64 4.90 1.76
C TYR A 15 0.53 4.27 1.03
N LEU A 16 1.55 3.90 1.79
CA LEU A 16 2.60 2.98 1.36
C LEU A 16 2.37 1.63 2.03
N TYR A 17 2.53 0.57 1.28
CA TYR A 17 2.54 -0.78 1.83
C TYR A 17 3.81 -1.50 1.40
N ARG A 18 4.61 -1.99 2.39
CA ARG A 18 5.89 -2.65 2.15
C ARG A 18 5.67 -4.13 1.86
N LEU A 19 5.53 -4.50 0.57
CA LEU A 19 5.34 -5.89 0.12
C LEU A 19 6.57 -6.74 0.38
N GLN A 20 7.77 -6.18 0.18
CA GLN A 20 9.05 -6.83 0.44
C GLN A 20 9.14 -7.41 1.86
N ALA A 21 8.44 -6.82 2.83
CA ALA A 21 8.46 -7.24 4.21
C ALA A 21 7.55 -8.45 4.50
N LEU A 22 6.72 -8.85 3.55
CA LEU A 22 5.84 -10.00 3.73
C LEU A 22 6.60 -11.33 3.66
N GLU A 23 6.28 -12.24 4.54
CA GLU A 23 6.89 -13.57 4.57
C GLU A 23 6.69 -14.32 3.25
N GLY A 24 7.79 -14.75 2.66
CA GLY A 24 7.78 -15.46 1.38
C GLY A 24 7.41 -14.58 0.19
N TRP A 25 7.60 -13.25 0.26
CA TRP A 25 7.51 -12.40 -0.92
C TRP A 25 8.58 -12.80 -1.94
N PRO A 26 8.20 -13.20 -3.17
CA PRO A 26 9.15 -13.63 -4.18
C PRO A 26 9.78 -12.44 -4.91
N ALA A 27 10.78 -12.71 -5.73
CA ALA A 27 11.28 -11.73 -6.70
C ALA A 27 10.21 -11.44 -7.75
N VAL A 28 9.87 -10.16 -7.92
CA VAL A 28 8.87 -9.67 -8.87
C VAL A 28 9.50 -8.58 -9.73
N SER A 29 9.17 -8.54 -11.02
CA SER A 29 9.61 -7.45 -11.89
C SER A 29 8.78 -6.18 -11.65
N ILE A 30 9.38 -5.01 -11.87
CA ILE A 30 8.69 -3.72 -11.79
C ILE A 30 7.49 -3.69 -12.73
N SER A 31 7.65 -4.21 -13.95
CA SER A 31 6.57 -4.26 -14.95
C SER A 31 5.38 -5.12 -14.49
N ALA A 32 5.62 -6.26 -13.85
CA ALA A 32 4.57 -7.09 -13.29
C ALA A 32 3.83 -6.34 -12.17
N LEU A 33 4.56 -5.76 -11.20
CA LEU A 33 3.93 -5.01 -10.12
C LEU A 33 3.16 -3.79 -10.64
N THR A 34 3.68 -3.09 -11.66
CA THR A 34 2.97 -1.98 -12.32
C THR A 34 1.65 -2.45 -12.92
N SER A 35 1.65 -3.59 -13.59
CA SER A 35 0.43 -4.19 -14.16
C SER A 35 -0.60 -4.53 -13.06
N TRP A 36 -0.17 -5.08 -11.93
CA TRP A 36 -1.07 -5.36 -10.80
C TRP A 36 -1.61 -4.08 -10.15
N CYS A 37 -0.77 -3.07 -9.99
CA CYS A 37 -1.18 -1.77 -9.47
C CYS A 37 -2.26 -1.12 -10.34
N SER A 38 -2.14 -1.23 -11.67
CA SER A 38 -3.07 -0.61 -12.61
C SER A 38 -4.50 -1.13 -12.50
N LEU A 39 -4.71 -2.38 -12.03
CA LEU A 39 -6.04 -2.94 -11.81
C LEU A 39 -6.89 -2.12 -10.84
N PHE A 40 -6.26 -1.51 -9.84
CA PHE A 40 -6.95 -0.84 -8.75
C PHE A 40 -7.20 0.64 -9.01
N VAL A 41 -6.64 1.21 -10.10
CA VAL A 41 -6.80 2.62 -10.45
C VAL A 41 -8.17 2.85 -11.08
N GLY A 42 -8.87 3.91 -10.65
CA GLY A 42 -10.20 4.22 -11.11
C GLY A 42 -11.25 4.08 -10.01
N GLU A 43 -12.51 4.11 -10.41
CA GLU A 43 -13.66 3.92 -9.53
C GLU A 43 -14.11 2.46 -9.57
N HIS A 44 -14.08 1.79 -8.42
CA HIS A 44 -14.45 0.39 -8.28
C HIS A 44 -15.28 0.16 -7.01
N ASP A 45 -16.09 -0.88 -7.02
CA ASP A 45 -16.66 -1.43 -5.78
C ASP A 45 -15.66 -2.40 -5.12
N PHE A 46 -15.02 -1.92 -4.05
CA PHE A 46 -14.03 -2.69 -3.29
C PHE A 46 -14.63 -3.65 -2.27
N ARG A 47 -15.86 -4.13 -2.48
CA ARG A 47 -16.55 -5.07 -1.55
C ARG A 47 -15.71 -6.31 -1.25
N ASN A 48 -15.08 -6.88 -2.25
CA ASN A 48 -14.19 -8.06 -2.12
C ASN A 48 -12.82 -7.72 -1.50
N PHE A 49 -12.49 -6.43 -1.42
CA PHE A 49 -11.21 -5.93 -0.88
C PHE A 49 -11.40 -5.15 0.43
N CYS A 50 -12.49 -5.32 1.13
CA CYS A 50 -12.72 -4.64 2.39
C CYS A 50 -13.46 -5.55 3.39
N ARG A 51 -13.63 -5.02 4.60
CA ARG A 51 -14.67 -5.49 5.51
C ARG A 51 -15.85 -4.53 5.37
N PRO A 52 -16.94 -4.93 4.69
CA PRO A 52 -18.10 -4.06 4.53
C PRO A 52 -18.65 -3.60 5.89
N GLN A 53 -19.10 -2.36 5.94
CA GLN A 53 -19.74 -1.77 7.12
C GLN A 53 -21.14 -1.30 6.71
N GLU A 54 -22.12 -1.58 7.55
CA GLU A 54 -23.48 -1.16 7.30
C GLU A 54 -23.60 0.35 7.10
N GLY A 55 -24.35 0.78 6.11
CA GLY A 55 -24.54 2.20 5.76
C GLY A 55 -23.35 2.90 5.11
N ARG A 56 -22.25 2.17 4.79
CA ARG A 56 -21.08 2.75 4.12
C ARG A 56 -20.90 2.17 2.73
N SER A 57 -20.75 3.06 1.73
CA SER A 57 -20.42 2.67 0.36
C SER A 57 -19.05 2.01 0.29
N THR A 58 -18.98 0.87 -0.40
CA THR A 58 -17.73 0.17 -0.76
C THR A 58 -17.12 0.69 -2.06
N VAL A 59 -17.86 1.52 -2.81
CA VAL A 59 -17.34 2.18 -4.01
C VAL A 59 -16.37 3.27 -3.61
N LYS A 60 -15.14 3.22 -4.16
CA LYS A 60 -14.07 4.19 -3.93
C LYS A 60 -13.34 4.49 -5.23
N ARG A 61 -12.83 5.73 -5.32
CA ARG A 61 -12.00 6.18 -6.41
C ARG A 61 -10.55 6.20 -6.00
N VAL A 62 -9.75 5.31 -6.60
CA VAL A 62 -8.30 5.29 -6.49
C VAL A 62 -7.73 6.20 -7.57
N LEU A 63 -6.95 7.19 -7.16
CA LEU A 63 -6.36 8.21 -8.03
C LEU A 63 -5.06 7.74 -8.67
N SER A 64 -4.24 7.00 -7.91
CA SER A 64 -3.04 6.33 -8.40
C SER A 64 -2.69 5.11 -7.57
N CYS A 65 -2.05 4.14 -8.20
CA CYS A 65 -1.42 2.99 -7.56
C CYS A 65 -0.15 2.67 -8.34
N GLU A 66 1.00 2.67 -7.67
CA GLU A 66 2.31 2.60 -8.34
C GLU A 66 3.30 1.79 -7.52
N PRO A 67 4.29 1.12 -8.15
CA PRO A 67 5.41 0.52 -7.43
C PRO A 67 6.14 1.55 -6.57
N TRP A 68 6.43 1.18 -5.33
CA TRP A 68 7.31 1.92 -4.44
C TRP A 68 8.69 1.28 -4.47
N LEU A 69 9.66 2.05 -4.94
CA LEU A 69 11.04 1.61 -5.14
C LEU A 69 11.97 2.33 -4.17
N ASP A 70 13.09 1.71 -3.83
CA ASP A 70 14.20 2.40 -3.19
C ASP A 70 15.07 3.15 -4.20
N ASP A 71 16.11 3.84 -3.73
CA ASP A 71 17.01 4.63 -4.59
C ASP A 71 17.83 3.77 -5.57
N SER A 72 17.98 2.48 -5.31
CA SER A 72 18.61 1.52 -6.22
C SER A 72 17.66 1.00 -7.30
N GLY A 73 16.37 1.31 -7.20
CA GLY A 73 15.31 0.78 -8.04
C GLY A 73 14.78 -0.58 -7.61
N ALA A 74 15.14 -1.06 -6.41
CA ALA A 74 14.56 -2.28 -5.86
C ALA A 74 13.13 -2.05 -5.35
N ILE A 75 12.25 -3.04 -5.55
CA ILE A 75 10.86 -2.97 -5.10
C ILE A 75 10.81 -3.09 -3.57
N LEU A 76 10.29 -2.06 -2.91
CA LEU A 76 9.89 -2.09 -1.50
C LEU A 76 8.43 -2.52 -1.35
N GLY A 77 7.55 -2.05 -2.24
CA GLY A 77 6.12 -2.32 -2.17
C GLY A 77 5.35 -1.50 -3.18
N PHE A 78 4.23 -0.92 -2.75
CA PHE A 78 3.44 -0.02 -3.60
C PHE A 78 2.94 1.20 -2.82
N SER A 79 2.72 2.28 -3.55
CA SER A 79 2.01 3.48 -3.13
C SER A 79 0.61 3.46 -3.70
N ILE A 80 -0.39 3.87 -2.91
CA ILE A 80 -1.77 3.99 -3.37
C ILE A 80 -2.40 5.27 -2.84
N LYS A 81 -2.97 6.10 -3.74
CA LYS A 81 -3.65 7.35 -3.43
C LYS A 81 -5.14 7.23 -3.79
N ALA A 82 -6.03 7.64 -2.89
CA ALA A 82 -7.47 7.66 -3.12
C ALA A 82 -8.14 8.80 -2.38
N GLU A 83 -9.33 9.20 -2.81
CA GLU A 83 -10.19 10.16 -2.11
C GLU A 83 -10.59 9.64 -0.72
N GLY A 84 -10.68 8.31 -0.58
CA GLY A 84 -10.93 7.63 0.68
C GLY A 84 -10.75 6.14 0.54
N PHE A 85 -10.62 5.47 1.66
CA PHE A 85 -10.47 4.01 1.72
C PHE A 85 -11.56 3.40 2.61
N VAL A 86 -11.95 2.18 2.28
CA VAL A 86 -12.77 1.33 3.15
C VAL A 86 -11.87 0.53 4.12
N TRP A 87 -12.47 0.01 5.17
CA TRP A 87 -11.70 -0.68 6.20
C TRP A 87 -10.95 -1.90 5.68
N ASN A 88 -9.64 -1.95 5.94
CA ASN A 88 -8.68 -2.96 5.49
C ASN A 88 -8.41 -3.01 3.97
N GLN A 89 -8.90 -2.05 3.16
CA GLN A 89 -8.78 -2.08 1.71
C GLN A 89 -7.31 -2.27 1.25
N VAL A 90 -6.40 -1.42 1.68
CA VAL A 90 -5.00 -1.47 1.26
C VAL A 90 -4.34 -2.80 1.65
N ARG A 91 -4.63 -3.32 2.84
CA ARG A 91 -4.10 -4.60 3.31
C ARG A 91 -4.64 -5.81 2.53
N ARG A 92 -5.89 -5.75 2.06
CA ARG A 92 -6.47 -6.79 1.21
C ARG A 92 -5.96 -6.71 -0.21
N ILE A 93 -5.73 -5.51 -0.74
CA ILE A 93 -5.03 -5.30 -2.01
C ILE A 93 -3.62 -5.89 -1.94
N ALA A 94 -2.86 -5.60 -0.89
CA ALA A 94 -1.53 -6.17 -0.68
C ALA A 94 -1.54 -7.70 -0.59
N SER A 95 -2.58 -8.27 0.05
CA SER A 95 -2.77 -9.73 0.11
C SER A 95 -3.05 -10.34 -1.25
N ALA A 96 -3.88 -9.71 -2.08
CA ALA A 96 -4.13 -10.13 -3.46
C ALA A 96 -2.83 -10.10 -4.29
N MET A 97 -2.04 -9.02 -4.18
CA MET A 97 -0.75 -8.91 -4.86
C MET A 97 0.24 -10.01 -4.41
N LEU A 98 0.29 -10.31 -3.11
CA LEU A 98 1.09 -11.43 -2.59
C LEU A 98 0.61 -12.78 -3.17
N GLY A 99 -0.70 -12.98 -3.25
CA GLY A 99 -1.29 -14.18 -3.84
C GLY A 99 -0.97 -14.34 -5.32
N ILE A 100 -1.03 -13.25 -6.10
CA ILE A 100 -0.59 -13.25 -7.51
C ILE A 100 0.90 -13.60 -7.59
N ALA A 101 1.74 -12.96 -6.77
CA ALA A 101 3.18 -13.20 -6.73
C ALA A 101 3.54 -14.66 -6.42
N LYS A 102 2.72 -15.33 -5.60
CA LYS A 102 2.88 -16.76 -5.23
C LYS A 102 2.15 -17.73 -6.18
N GLY A 103 1.48 -17.22 -7.23
CA GLY A 103 0.70 -18.04 -8.15
C GLY A 103 -0.55 -18.68 -7.52
N GLN A 104 -1.06 -18.12 -6.43
CA GLN A 104 -2.28 -18.55 -5.76
C GLN A 104 -3.53 -17.99 -6.42
N PHE A 105 -3.41 -16.83 -7.04
CA PHE A 105 -4.44 -16.14 -7.82
C PHE A 105 -3.87 -15.69 -9.14
N SER A 106 -4.68 -15.66 -10.18
CA SER A 106 -4.33 -15.01 -11.43
C SER A 106 -4.66 -13.49 -11.37
N ILE A 107 -4.08 -12.72 -12.27
CA ILE A 107 -4.36 -11.29 -12.40
C ILE A 107 -5.81 -11.07 -12.85
N GLU A 108 -6.33 -11.98 -13.67
CA GLU A 108 -7.70 -11.99 -14.18
C GLU A 108 -8.70 -12.21 -13.04
N GLU A 109 -8.46 -13.18 -12.14
CA GLU A 109 -9.33 -13.42 -10.97
C GLU A 109 -9.43 -12.19 -10.07
N VAL A 110 -8.33 -11.46 -9.87
CA VAL A 110 -8.32 -10.22 -9.09
C VAL A 110 -9.06 -9.11 -9.83
N GLY A 111 -8.90 -9.01 -11.15
CA GLY A 111 -9.63 -8.06 -12.01
C GLY A 111 -11.14 -8.33 -12.05
N ASP A 112 -11.53 -9.59 -12.14
CA ASP A 112 -12.93 -10.02 -12.14
C ASP A 112 -13.61 -9.69 -10.81
N ALA A 113 -12.90 -9.83 -9.68
CA ALA A 113 -13.42 -9.47 -8.36
C ALA A 113 -13.67 -7.96 -8.17
N LEU A 114 -13.04 -7.10 -8.98
CA LEU A 114 -13.32 -5.67 -9.06
C LEU A 114 -14.47 -5.36 -10.02
N SER A 115 -14.55 -6.10 -11.13
CA SER A 115 -15.52 -5.85 -12.21
C SER A 115 -16.89 -6.45 -11.93
N SER A 116 -16.93 -7.54 -11.14
CA SER A 116 -18.13 -8.29 -10.76
C SER A 116 -18.19 -8.48 -9.25
N PRO A 117 -18.33 -7.38 -8.48
CA PRO A 117 -18.22 -7.39 -7.02
C PRO A 117 -19.31 -8.24 -6.32
N GLU A 118 -20.43 -8.56 -7.01
CA GLU A 118 -21.46 -9.49 -6.54
C GLU A 118 -20.96 -10.92 -6.40
N ASN A 119 -19.94 -11.31 -7.16
CA ASN A 119 -19.26 -12.60 -7.03
C ASN A 119 -18.29 -12.51 -5.85
N ALA A 120 -18.63 -13.16 -4.75
CA ALA A 120 -17.83 -13.09 -3.53
C ALA A 120 -16.45 -13.72 -3.75
N ALA A 121 -15.41 -12.95 -3.47
CA ALA A 121 -14.01 -13.40 -3.48
C ALA A 121 -13.30 -12.95 -2.19
N ASP A 122 -12.43 -13.78 -1.66
CA ASP A 122 -11.61 -13.44 -0.49
C ASP A 122 -10.13 -13.71 -0.78
N PHE A 123 -9.38 -12.64 -0.90
CA PHE A 123 -7.92 -12.67 -1.12
C PHE A 123 -7.13 -12.62 0.20
N GLY A 124 -7.80 -12.79 1.33
CA GLY A 124 -7.17 -12.70 2.64
C GLY A 124 -6.82 -11.27 3.06
N ARG A 125 -5.91 -11.16 4.02
CA ARG A 125 -5.45 -9.89 4.57
C ARG A 125 -4.08 -10.07 5.20
N VAL A 126 -3.14 -9.21 4.82
CA VAL A 126 -1.77 -9.18 5.35
C VAL A 126 -1.63 -8.29 6.59
N GLU A 127 -0.48 -8.33 7.23
CA GLU A 127 -0.16 -7.69 8.50
C GLU A 127 -0.30 -6.16 8.42
N PRO A 128 -0.76 -5.47 9.49
CA PRO A 128 -0.94 -4.02 9.50
C PRO A 128 0.37 -3.25 9.65
N GLU A 129 1.41 -3.87 10.18
CA GLU A 129 2.67 -3.22 10.56
C GLU A 129 3.47 -2.66 9.38
N TRP A 130 3.18 -3.14 8.15
CA TRP A 130 3.84 -2.69 6.93
C TRP A 130 3.05 -1.60 6.19
N LEU A 131 1.92 -1.16 6.76
CA LEU A 131 1.08 -0.11 6.22
C LEU A 131 1.44 1.24 6.85
N THR A 132 1.79 2.21 6.02
CA THR A 132 2.08 3.59 6.42
C THR A 132 1.08 4.55 5.81
N LEU A 133 0.40 5.37 6.61
CA LEU A 133 -0.28 6.55 6.11
C LEU A 133 0.78 7.61 5.77
N TRP A 134 1.08 7.75 4.48
CA TRP A 134 2.18 8.57 4.01
C TRP A 134 1.81 10.05 3.94
N SER A 135 0.63 10.35 3.40
CA SER A 135 0.20 11.74 3.28
C SER A 135 -1.31 11.89 3.29
N ILE A 136 -1.77 13.07 3.71
CA ILE A 136 -3.16 13.50 3.68
C ILE A 136 -3.20 14.87 3.00
N GLU A 137 -4.00 15.00 1.95
CA GLU A 137 -4.21 16.25 1.22
C GLU A 137 -5.50 16.91 1.67
N HIS A 138 -5.43 18.19 2.01
CA HIS A 138 -6.57 19.02 2.39
C HIS A 138 -6.68 20.24 1.49
N SER A 139 -7.90 20.75 1.31
CA SER A 139 -8.14 22.01 0.61
C SER A 139 -7.41 23.17 1.31
N GLY A 140 -6.64 23.96 0.54
CA GLY A 140 -5.94 25.14 1.06
C GLY A 140 -4.66 24.87 1.85
N THR A 141 -4.26 23.62 2.04
CA THR A 141 -2.99 23.29 2.68
C THR A 141 -1.96 22.95 1.61
N PRO A 142 -0.77 23.61 1.56
CA PRO A 142 0.26 23.22 0.62
C PRO A 142 0.65 21.76 0.86
N TYR A 143 0.67 20.98 -0.21
CA TYR A 143 1.13 19.59 -0.16
C TYR A 143 2.65 19.56 0.01
N LEU A 144 3.10 19.36 1.24
CA LEU A 144 4.53 19.40 1.57
C LEU A 144 5.29 18.12 1.17
N MET A 145 4.55 17.01 0.97
CA MET A 145 5.14 15.69 0.77
C MET A 145 5.61 15.38 -0.66
N ASP A 146 5.25 16.18 -1.68
CA ASP A 146 5.82 16.02 -3.03
C ASP A 146 7.34 16.23 -3.07
N LYS A 147 7.89 16.93 -2.07
CA LYS A 147 9.34 17.14 -1.92
C LYS A 147 10.04 16.02 -1.15
N ALA A 148 9.30 15.24 -0.38
CA ALA A 148 9.80 14.06 0.29
C ALA A 148 9.67 12.84 -0.66
N LYS A 149 10.24 12.94 -1.87
CA LYS A 149 10.73 11.73 -2.52
C LYS A 149 11.74 11.16 -1.55
N THR A 150 11.34 10.12 -0.90
CA THR A 150 12.15 9.43 0.07
C THR A 150 13.40 8.94 -0.62
N HIS A 151 14.50 9.65 -0.45
CA HIS A 151 15.80 9.07 -0.65
C HIS A 151 15.95 8.01 0.44
N PHE A 152 15.58 6.82 0.10
CA PHE A 152 15.62 5.68 0.99
C PHE A 152 16.48 4.61 0.35
N ASP A 153 17.71 4.54 0.83
CA ASP A 153 18.62 3.45 0.51
C ASP A 153 18.36 2.33 1.51
N SER A 154 17.67 1.27 1.05
CA SER A 154 17.45 0.10 1.90
C SER A 154 18.66 -0.82 1.83
N PRO A 155 19.42 -0.98 2.93
CA PRO A 155 20.49 -1.96 2.99
C PRO A 155 19.96 -3.40 3.06
N LEU A 156 18.65 -3.61 3.13
CA LEU A 156 18.05 -4.94 3.08
C LEU A 156 18.12 -5.47 1.66
N VAL A 157 18.96 -6.48 1.48
CA VAL A 157 19.05 -7.23 0.23
C VAL A 157 17.66 -7.74 -0.18
N ALA A 158 17.36 -7.60 -1.47
CA ALA A 158 16.06 -7.67 -2.13
C ALA A 158 15.25 -8.96 -1.94
N VAL A 159 15.77 -9.99 -1.28
CA VAL A 159 15.06 -11.26 -1.12
C VAL A 159 14.72 -11.49 0.33
N THR A 160 13.44 -11.39 0.65
CA THR A 160 12.91 -11.75 1.96
C THR A 160 13.16 -13.24 2.22
N PRO A 161 13.78 -13.61 3.36
CA PRO A 161 13.94 -15.01 3.70
C PRO A 161 12.57 -15.71 3.74
N SER A 162 12.43 -16.81 3.03
CA SER A 162 11.14 -17.47 2.84
C SER A 162 10.71 -18.32 4.02
N THR A 163 11.62 -18.70 4.93
CA THR A 163 11.29 -19.60 6.05
C THR A 163 12.27 -19.48 7.22
N GLY A 164 11.82 -19.94 8.39
CA GLY A 164 12.63 -20.26 9.53
C GLY A 164 13.10 -19.08 10.38
N ARG A 165 14.21 -19.25 11.07
CA ARG A 165 14.76 -18.27 12.02
C ARG A 165 15.28 -16.98 11.38
N ALA A 166 15.52 -16.98 10.07
CA ALA A 166 16.04 -15.82 9.36
C ALA A 166 14.97 -14.74 9.15
N TYR A 167 13.71 -15.12 8.91
CA TYR A 167 12.63 -14.17 8.67
C TYR A 167 12.37 -13.22 9.87
N PRO A 168 12.25 -13.67 11.13
CA PRO A 168 12.06 -12.76 12.25
C PRO A 168 13.19 -11.75 12.43
N LEU A 169 14.45 -12.15 12.21
CA LEU A 169 15.60 -11.25 12.28
C LEU A 169 15.58 -10.22 11.15
N TRP A 170 15.27 -10.68 9.95
CA TRP A 170 15.11 -9.82 8.79
C TRP A 170 13.94 -8.83 8.97
N ALA A 171 12.79 -9.30 9.45
CA ALA A 171 11.61 -8.47 9.72
C ALA A 171 11.90 -7.39 10.79
N ASN A 172 12.66 -7.72 11.84
CA ASN A 172 13.10 -6.74 12.84
C ASN A 172 13.96 -5.63 12.22
N LYS A 173 14.87 -6.01 11.31
CA LYS A 173 15.70 -5.04 10.58
C LYS A 173 14.84 -4.18 9.64
N ALA A 174 13.88 -4.79 8.94
CA ALA A 174 12.95 -4.08 8.07
C ALA A 174 12.08 -3.07 8.84
N ARG A 175 11.66 -3.40 10.08
CA ARG A 175 10.94 -2.45 10.95
C ARG A 175 11.82 -1.27 11.35
N ALA A 176 13.07 -1.53 11.74
CA ALA A 176 14.02 -0.46 12.08
C ALA A 176 14.25 0.51 10.90
N GLU A 177 14.35 -0.01 9.68
CA GLU A 177 14.42 0.83 8.48
C GLU A 177 13.15 1.64 8.25
N GLN A 178 11.98 1.05 8.44
CA GLN A 178 10.72 1.75 8.30
C GLN A 178 10.55 2.87 9.33
N ASP A 179 11.01 2.64 10.56
CA ASP A 179 11.05 3.66 11.61
C ASP A 179 12.00 4.82 11.24
N GLN A 180 13.18 4.51 10.68
CA GLN A 180 14.09 5.53 10.15
C GLN A 180 13.47 6.35 9.02
N LEU A 181 12.76 5.69 8.09
CA LEU A 181 12.03 6.36 7.02
C LEU A 181 11.00 7.34 7.59
N HIS A 182 10.23 6.92 8.59
CA HIS A 182 9.25 7.78 9.24
C HIS A 182 9.91 8.97 9.94
N GLN A 183 11.00 8.76 10.67
CA GLN A 183 11.74 9.82 11.34
C GLN A 183 12.33 10.81 10.34
N ALA A 184 12.92 10.34 9.24
CA ALA A 184 13.44 11.20 8.18
C ALA A 184 12.34 12.06 7.53
N ALA A 185 11.18 11.48 7.24
CA ALA A 185 10.03 12.19 6.73
C ALA A 185 9.53 13.27 7.73
N TRP A 186 9.46 12.96 9.02
CA TRP A 186 9.10 13.91 10.06
C TRP A 186 10.07 15.09 10.16
N LEU A 187 11.38 14.84 10.10
CA LEU A 187 12.40 15.89 10.14
C LEU A 187 12.28 16.86 8.96
N LEU A 188 11.89 16.37 7.78
CA LEU A 188 11.64 17.22 6.61
C LEU A 188 10.43 18.14 6.80
N HIS A 189 9.45 17.74 7.64
CA HIS A 189 8.27 18.56 7.95
C HIS A 189 8.53 19.63 9.01
N LEU A 190 9.54 19.43 9.86
CA LEU A 190 9.86 20.35 10.96
C LEU A 190 10.81 21.48 10.55
N ASN A 191 11.43 21.37 9.38
CA ASN A 191 12.32 22.40 8.78
C ASN A 191 11.60 23.16 7.64
#